data_ecf090db287445e125af56f539db8568
#
_entry.id   ecf090db287445e125af56f539db8568
#
_cell.length_a   1.000
_cell.length_b   1.000
_cell.length_c   1.000
_cell.angle_alpha   90.00
_cell.angle_beta   90.00
_cell.angle_gamma   90.00
#
_symmetry.space_group_name_H-M   'P 1'
#
loop_
_entity.id
_entity.type
_entity.pdbx_description
1 polymer ?
#
loop_
_entity_poly.entity_id
_entity_poly.type
_entity_poly.pdbx_seq_one_letter_code
_entity_poly.pdbx_strand_id
1 'polypeptide(L)'
;MNILVCVKQVPDTKGGVKFNPDGTLDRSAMLAIMNPDDKAGLEAALRLKDQYGAEVTVVTMGLPKAEEVLREAMAMGADNGVLVTDRVLGGADTWATSQTIAGALRNLDYDLIITGRQAIDGDTAQVGPQISEHLGLPVISYAQKIREVNEAEKYIVVERQYDDRYHVVKAQLPCLLTALAELNEPRYMTPGGIFDAYAKEITVWGRKDLKEVEDSNLGLKGSPTQIAKASDKVRKGAGEKVELDPAASADYIVGKLAEKHII
;
A
#
# COMPACT_ATOMS: atom_id res chain seq x y z
N MET A 1 -4.61 -7.13 21.50
CA MET A 1 -5.06 -6.99 20.09
C MET A 1 -3.89 -7.28 19.16
N ASN A 2 -4.09 -8.11 18.12
CA ASN A 2 -3.10 -8.43 17.10
C ASN A 2 -3.43 -7.66 15.82
N ILE A 3 -2.48 -6.88 15.31
CA ILE A 3 -2.65 -6.06 14.11
C ILE A 3 -1.69 -6.54 13.04
N LEU A 4 -2.22 -6.88 11.87
CA LEU A 4 -1.42 -7.19 10.70
C LEU A 4 -1.39 -5.97 9.77
N VAL A 5 -0.21 -5.59 9.31
CA VAL A 5 -0.05 -4.50 8.35
C VAL A 5 0.58 -5.05 7.08
N CYS A 6 -0.13 -4.96 5.96
CA CYS A 6 0.43 -5.32 4.66
C CYS A 6 1.13 -4.10 4.07
N VAL A 7 2.41 -4.25 3.73
CA VAL A 7 3.22 -3.19 3.11
C VAL A 7 3.81 -3.66 1.79
N LYS A 8 4.00 -2.73 0.87
CA LYS A 8 4.62 -3.00 -0.44
C LYS A 8 5.87 -2.15 -0.62
N GLN A 9 6.94 -2.77 -1.11
CA GLN A 9 8.08 -2.05 -1.65
C GLN A 9 7.74 -1.54 -3.06
N VAL A 10 7.86 -0.25 -3.30
CA VAL A 10 7.56 0.40 -4.57
C VAL A 10 8.73 1.27 -5.03
N PRO A 11 8.87 1.54 -6.34
CA PRO A 11 9.86 2.51 -6.82
C PRO A 11 9.56 3.90 -6.29
N ASP A 12 10.59 4.63 -5.85
CA ASP A 12 10.45 6.04 -5.49
C ASP A 12 10.23 6.90 -6.74
N THR A 13 8.99 7.34 -6.94
CA THR A 13 8.61 8.20 -8.08
C THR A 13 9.03 9.67 -7.89
N LYS A 14 9.45 10.07 -6.68
CA LYS A 14 9.94 11.43 -6.36
C LYS A 14 11.46 11.54 -6.43
N GLY A 15 12.18 10.44 -6.25
CA GLY A 15 13.63 10.37 -6.42
C GLY A 15 14.01 10.39 -7.90
N GLY A 16 14.84 11.31 -8.33
CA GLY A 16 15.18 11.60 -9.74
C GLY A 16 15.31 10.34 -10.61
N VAL A 17 14.53 10.32 -11.66
CA VAL A 17 14.48 9.22 -12.63
C VAL A 17 15.80 9.18 -13.40
N LYS A 18 16.54 8.07 -13.30
CA LYS A 18 17.72 7.83 -14.14
C LYS A 18 17.32 7.07 -15.39
N PHE A 19 17.96 7.42 -16.49
CA PHE A 19 17.73 6.77 -17.78
C PHE A 19 19.01 6.07 -18.24
N ASN A 20 18.84 4.93 -18.89
CA ASN A 20 19.89 4.26 -19.62
C ASN A 20 20.35 5.11 -20.81
N PRO A 21 21.55 4.85 -21.38
CA PRO A 21 22.02 5.57 -22.57
C PRO A 21 21.09 5.47 -23.78
N ASP A 22 20.27 4.42 -23.86
CA ASP A 22 19.25 4.20 -24.90
C ASP A 22 17.94 4.98 -24.67
N GLY A 23 17.86 5.75 -23.57
CA GLY A 23 16.68 6.52 -23.19
C GLY A 23 15.61 5.74 -22.42
N THR A 24 15.82 4.47 -22.14
CA THR A 24 14.93 3.67 -21.29
C THR A 24 15.13 3.98 -19.80
N LEU A 25 14.11 3.71 -19.01
CA LEU A 25 14.17 3.94 -17.55
C LEU A 25 15.12 2.94 -16.89
N ASP A 26 16.14 3.43 -16.19
CA ASP A 26 16.98 2.58 -15.36
C ASP A 26 16.26 2.26 -14.04
N ARG A 27 15.49 1.19 -14.04
CA ARG A 27 14.75 0.72 -12.85
C ARG A 27 15.69 0.21 -11.76
N SER A 28 16.92 -0.20 -12.10
CA SER A 28 17.87 -0.69 -11.12
C SER A 28 18.48 0.43 -10.28
N ALA A 29 18.51 1.65 -10.81
CA ALA A 29 19.00 2.84 -10.14
C ALA A 29 17.92 3.61 -9.38
N MET A 30 16.64 3.20 -9.46
CA MET A 30 15.56 3.79 -8.67
C MET A 30 15.63 3.27 -7.24
N LEU A 31 15.62 4.21 -6.29
CA LEU A 31 15.42 3.85 -4.88
C LEU A 31 14.05 3.19 -4.72
N ALA A 32 14.01 2.14 -3.94
CA ALA A 32 12.77 1.51 -3.53
C ALA A 32 12.40 2.02 -2.13
N ILE A 33 11.13 2.31 -1.93
CA ILE A 33 10.58 2.83 -0.67
C ILE A 33 9.38 1.99 -0.23
N MET A 34 9.00 2.08 1.03
CA MET A 34 7.69 1.62 1.49
C MET A 34 6.60 2.50 0.86
N ASN A 35 5.55 1.87 0.34
CA ASN A 35 4.40 2.60 -0.22
C ASN A 35 3.83 3.60 0.81
N PRO A 36 3.60 4.87 0.44
CA PRO A 36 3.20 5.92 1.40
C PRO A 36 1.89 5.63 2.14
N ASP A 37 0.87 5.13 1.45
CA ASP A 37 -0.40 4.76 2.08
C ASP A 37 -0.21 3.61 3.09
N ASP A 38 0.65 2.62 2.77
CA ASP A 38 0.98 1.51 3.68
C ASP A 38 1.73 2.03 4.91
N LYS A 39 2.63 2.99 4.71
CA LYS A 39 3.41 3.59 5.81
C LYS A 39 2.52 4.38 6.77
N ALA A 40 1.50 5.09 6.27
CA ALA A 40 0.49 5.74 7.09
C ALA A 40 -0.37 4.72 7.85
N GLY A 41 -0.71 3.60 7.21
CA GLY A 41 -1.38 2.46 7.84
C GLY A 41 -0.53 1.80 8.94
N LEU A 42 0.78 1.64 8.71
CA LEU A 42 1.71 1.16 9.73
C LEU A 42 1.74 2.10 10.95
N GLU A 43 1.81 3.41 10.73
CA GLU A 43 1.77 4.36 11.84
C GLU A 43 0.46 4.26 12.63
N ALA A 44 -0.69 4.02 11.97
CA ALA A 44 -1.95 3.78 12.67
C ALA A 44 -1.85 2.55 13.60
N ALA A 45 -1.28 1.44 13.12
CA ALA A 45 -1.04 0.26 13.93
C ALA A 45 -0.11 0.53 15.11
N LEU A 46 0.98 1.27 14.88
CA LEU A 46 1.93 1.63 15.94
C LEU A 46 1.32 2.54 17.01
N ARG A 47 0.42 3.47 16.65
CA ARG A 47 -0.33 4.29 17.61
C ARG A 47 -1.30 3.44 18.44
N LEU A 48 -1.96 2.46 17.82
CA LEU A 48 -2.78 1.49 18.55
C LEU A 48 -1.95 0.62 19.49
N LYS A 49 -0.74 0.22 19.07
CA LYS A 49 0.22 -0.45 19.95
C LYS A 49 0.60 0.41 21.15
N ASP A 50 0.94 1.69 20.93
CA ASP A 50 1.30 2.61 22.01
C ASP A 50 0.14 2.81 23.01
N GLN A 51 -1.10 2.82 22.51
CA GLN A 51 -2.30 3.10 23.32
C GLN A 51 -2.86 1.86 24.03
N TYR A 52 -2.85 0.70 23.36
CA TYR A 52 -3.55 -0.51 23.81
C TYR A 52 -2.61 -1.69 24.06
N GLY A 53 -1.31 -1.56 23.82
CA GLY A 53 -0.36 -2.67 23.93
C GLY A 53 -0.56 -3.73 22.84
N ALA A 54 -1.04 -3.34 21.65
CA ALA A 54 -1.23 -4.25 20.53
C ALA A 54 0.10 -4.83 20.05
N GLU A 55 0.08 -6.05 19.54
CA GLU A 55 1.19 -6.64 18.80
C GLU A 55 1.03 -6.34 17.31
N VAL A 56 2.10 -5.84 16.66
CA VAL A 56 2.10 -5.44 15.25
C VAL A 56 3.01 -6.33 14.43
N THR A 57 2.42 -7.09 13.51
CA THR A 57 3.15 -7.91 12.54
C THR A 57 3.01 -7.31 11.14
N VAL A 58 4.13 -7.06 10.48
CA VAL A 58 4.15 -6.51 9.12
C VAL A 58 4.39 -7.61 8.11
N VAL A 59 3.59 -7.64 7.05
CA VAL A 59 3.63 -8.65 5.99
C VAL A 59 3.91 -7.97 4.66
N THR A 60 4.87 -8.48 3.89
CA THR A 60 5.11 -8.04 2.50
C THR A 60 5.20 -9.23 1.55
N MET A 61 4.64 -9.08 0.37
CA MET A 61 4.85 -10.02 -0.74
C MET A 61 5.76 -9.37 -1.77
N GLY A 62 6.88 -10.03 -2.08
CA GLY A 62 7.82 -9.44 -3.03
C GLY A 62 9.06 -10.29 -3.30
N LEU A 63 10.02 -9.68 -3.98
CA LEU A 63 11.36 -10.25 -4.14
C LEU A 63 12.07 -10.29 -2.77
N PRO A 64 13.11 -11.13 -2.61
CA PRO A 64 13.88 -11.16 -1.36
C PRO A 64 14.34 -9.79 -0.87
N LYS A 65 14.63 -8.85 -1.78
CA LYS A 65 15.00 -7.46 -1.45
C LYS A 65 13.87 -6.70 -0.69
N ALA A 66 12.62 -7.11 -0.79
CA ALA A 66 11.52 -6.49 -0.05
C ALA A 66 11.63 -6.68 1.47
N GLU A 67 12.61 -7.47 1.96
CA GLU A 67 13.00 -7.50 3.37
C GLU A 67 13.33 -6.10 3.90
N GLU A 68 13.86 -5.20 3.07
CA GLU A 68 14.23 -3.85 3.46
C GLU A 68 13.05 -3.06 4.06
N VAL A 69 11.84 -3.15 3.49
CA VAL A 69 10.68 -2.45 4.05
C VAL A 69 10.17 -3.07 5.34
N LEU A 70 10.40 -4.37 5.57
CA LEU A 70 10.14 -5.00 6.86
C LEU A 70 11.12 -4.50 7.93
N ARG A 71 12.41 -4.38 7.59
CA ARG A 71 13.42 -3.80 8.48
C ARG A 71 13.08 -2.35 8.85
N GLU A 72 12.64 -1.55 7.87
CA GLU A 72 12.14 -0.19 8.10
C GLU A 72 10.95 -0.20 9.07
N ALA A 73 9.94 -1.03 8.82
CA ALA A 73 8.77 -1.13 9.69
C ALA A 73 9.11 -1.55 11.12
N MET A 74 10.02 -2.52 11.29
CA MET A 74 10.49 -2.96 12.60
C MET A 74 11.31 -1.87 13.30
N ALA A 75 12.11 -1.10 12.56
CA ALA A 75 12.85 0.05 13.09
C ALA A 75 11.93 1.21 13.51
N MET A 76 10.72 1.31 12.93
CA MET A 76 9.66 2.22 13.35
C MET A 76 8.92 1.73 14.60
N GLY A 77 9.00 0.43 14.93
CA GLY A 77 8.41 -0.13 16.16
C GLY A 77 7.53 -1.36 15.97
N ALA A 78 7.43 -1.95 14.78
CA ALA A 78 6.73 -3.22 14.59
C ALA A 78 7.47 -4.38 15.31
N ASP A 79 6.68 -5.37 15.76
CA ASP A 79 7.20 -6.48 16.55
C ASP A 79 7.81 -7.56 15.65
N ASN A 80 7.09 -7.94 14.59
CA ASN A 80 7.40 -9.06 13.72
C ASN A 80 7.34 -8.66 12.25
N GLY A 81 8.12 -9.37 11.42
CA GLY A 81 8.12 -9.22 9.96
C GLY A 81 7.96 -10.55 9.25
N VAL A 82 7.11 -10.59 8.23
CA VAL A 82 6.87 -11.76 7.38
C VAL A 82 7.09 -11.39 5.92
N LEU A 83 8.04 -12.07 5.28
CA LEU A 83 8.32 -11.95 3.84
C LEU A 83 7.69 -13.13 3.09
N VAL A 84 6.74 -12.85 2.23
CA VAL A 84 6.15 -13.85 1.31
C VAL A 84 6.88 -13.76 -0.03
N THR A 85 7.71 -14.75 -0.33
CA THR A 85 8.56 -14.74 -1.52
C THR A 85 8.73 -16.14 -2.11
N ASP A 86 8.41 -16.27 -3.38
CA ASP A 86 8.62 -17.47 -4.18
C ASP A 86 8.59 -17.10 -5.67
N ARG A 87 9.30 -17.84 -6.52
CA ARG A 87 9.30 -17.60 -7.97
C ARG A 87 7.93 -17.79 -8.60
N VAL A 88 7.13 -18.73 -8.08
CA VAL A 88 5.78 -19.00 -8.60
C VAL A 88 4.81 -17.85 -8.38
N LEU A 89 5.11 -16.94 -7.45
CA LEU A 89 4.28 -15.76 -7.13
C LEU A 89 4.55 -14.57 -8.06
N GLY A 90 5.60 -14.66 -8.88
CA GLY A 90 6.01 -13.57 -9.76
C GLY A 90 5.00 -13.26 -10.87
N GLY A 91 4.86 -11.96 -11.21
CA GLY A 91 3.97 -11.49 -12.27
C GLY A 91 2.48 -11.51 -11.92
N ALA A 92 2.13 -11.66 -10.63
CA ALA A 92 0.77 -11.65 -10.14
C ALA A 92 0.07 -10.30 -10.40
N ASP A 93 -1.17 -10.35 -10.89
CA ASP A 93 -2.09 -9.22 -10.86
C ASP A 93 -2.72 -9.04 -9.46
N THR A 94 -3.70 -8.15 -9.32
CA THR A 94 -4.35 -7.88 -8.02
C THR A 94 -5.07 -9.10 -7.46
N TRP A 95 -5.67 -9.93 -8.32
CA TRP A 95 -6.36 -11.15 -7.92
C TRP A 95 -5.40 -12.18 -7.33
N ALA A 96 -4.36 -12.56 -8.10
CA ALA A 96 -3.37 -13.53 -7.65
C ALA A 96 -2.56 -13.01 -6.44
N THR A 97 -2.30 -11.70 -6.37
CA THR A 97 -1.64 -11.06 -5.23
C THR A 97 -2.51 -11.16 -3.96
N SER A 98 -3.78 -10.79 -4.04
CA SER A 98 -4.69 -10.81 -2.89
C SER A 98 -4.92 -12.23 -2.35
N GLN A 99 -5.03 -13.22 -3.23
CA GLN A 99 -5.10 -14.64 -2.86
C GLN A 99 -3.83 -15.10 -2.12
N THR A 100 -2.67 -14.74 -2.65
CA THR A 100 -1.38 -15.07 -2.04
C THR A 100 -1.26 -14.48 -0.64
N ILE A 101 -1.57 -13.19 -0.51
CA ILE A 101 -1.50 -12.50 0.79
C ILE A 101 -2.52 -13.09 1.76
N ALA A 102 -3.78 -13.29 1.36
CA ALA A 102 -4.79 -13.92 2.21
C ALA A 102 -4.35 -15.31 2.67
N GLY A 103 -3.76 -16.12 1.78
CA GLY A 103 -3.20 -17.42 2.12
C GLY A 103 -2.08 -17.37 3.15
N ALA A 104 -1.25 -16.33 3.12
CA ALA A 104 -0.23 -16.08 4.13
C ALA A 104 -0.85 -15.62 5.46
N LEU A 105 -1.79 -14.67 5.43
CA LEU A 105 -2.44 -14.13 6.62
C LEU A 105 -3.21 -15.19 7.42
N ARG A 106 -3.72 -16.26 6.78
CA ARG A 106 -4.35 -17.40 7.47
C ARG A 106 -3.42 -18.18 8.41
N ASN A 107 -2.12 -17.90 8.42
CA ASN A 107 -1.17 -18.47 9.36
C ASN A 107 -1.00 -17.64 10.64
N LEU A 108 -1.59 -16.45 10.69
CA LEU A 108 -1.44 -15.48 11.76
C LEU A 108 -2.78 -15.25 12.47
N ASP A 109 -2.71 -14.96 13.76
CA ASP A 109 -3.85 -14.45 14.51
C ASP A 109 -3.98 -12.94 14.30
N TYR A 110 -5.19 -12.46 14.10
CA TYR A 110 -5.44 -11.02 13.90
C TYR A 110 -6.81 -10.59 14.42
N ASP A 111 -6.85 -9.39 14.97
CA ASP A 111 -8.07 -8.64 15.26
C ASP A 111 -8.30 -7.54 14.22
N LEU A 112 -7.22 -6.98 13.66
CA LEU A 112 -7.28 -5.92 12.66
C LEU A 112 -6.23 -6.14 11.57
N ILE A 113 -6.63 -5.99 10.31
CA ILE A 113 -5.73 -5.95 9.16
C ILE A 113 -5.73 -4.55 8.58
N ILE A 114 -4.56 -3.98 8.31
CA ILE A 114 -4.42 -2.67 7.67
C ILE A 114 -3.59 -2.84 6.40
N THR A 115 -4.09 -2.32 5.30
CA THR A 115 -3.36 -2.14 4.03
C THR A 115 -3.35 -0.66 3.68
N GLY A 116 -2.48 -0.20 2.78
CA GLY A 116 -2.71 1.06 2.11
C GLY A 116 -3.94 0.99 1.19
N ARG A 117 -4.50 2.15 0.83
CA ARG A 117 -5.56 2.24 -0.16
C ARG A 117 -5.11 1.65 -1.49
N GLN A 118 -3.90 2.02 -1.94
CA GLN A 118 -3.31 1.55 -3.19
C GLN A 118 -1.79 1.67 -3.15
N ALA A 119 -1.11 0.96 -4.07
CA ALA A 119 0.31 1.14 -4.31
C ALA A 119 0.52 2.19 -5.41
N ILE A 120 1.47 3.12 -5.22
CA ILE A 120 1.75 4.24 -6.14
C ILE A 120 2.31 3.82 -7.50
N ASP A 121 2.73 2.58 -7.66
CA ASP A 121 3.23 2.02 -8.91
C ASP A 121 2.15 1.39 -9.79
N GLY A 122 1.04 0.96 -9.20
CA GLY A 122 -0.04 0.26 -9.91
C GLY A 122 -1.40 0.96 -9.87
N ASP A 123 -1.66 1.81 -8.87
CA ASP A 123 -2.87 2.65 -8.70
C ASP A 123 -4.21 1.92 -8.82
N THR A 124 -4.29 0.63 -8.46
CA THR A 124 -5.51 -0.17 -8.65
C THR A 124 -6.52 -0.08 -7.52
N ALA A 125 -6.07 0.16 -6.29
CA ALA A 125 -6.89 0.19 -5.06
C ALA A 125 -7.75 -1.07 -4.82
N GLN A 126 -7.32 -2.24 -5.33
CA GLN A 126 -8.11 -3.48 -5.32
C GLN A 126 -7.64 -4.51 -4.30
N VAL A 127 -6.34 -4.57 -4.00
CA VAL A 127 -5.74 -5.68 -3.23
C VAL A 127 -6.31 -5.75 -1.81
N GLY A 128 -6.43 -4.63 -1.09
CA GLY A 128 -7.01 -4.61 0.26
C GLY A 128 -8.45 -5.17 0.31
N PRO A 129 -9.39 -4.61 -0.47
CA PRO A 129 -10.76 -5.15 -0.55
C PRO A 129 -10.84 -6.62 -0.98
N GLN A 130 -9.99 -7.06 -1.91
CA GLN A 130 -9.94 -8.48 -2.32
C GLN A 130 -9.42 -9.39 -1.19
N ILE A 131 -8.43 -8.95 -0.41
CA ILE A 131 -7.97 -9.70 0.77
C ILE A 131 -9.13 -9.88 1.76
N SER A 132 -9.91 -8.82 2.03
CA SER A 132 -11.04 -8.92 2.95
C SER A 132 -12.09 -9.92 2.47
N GLU A 133 -12.38 -9.95 1.17
CA GLU A 133 -13.32 -10.94 0.58
C GLU A 133 -12.78 -12.36 0.71
N HIS A 134 -11.50 -12.60 0.40
CA HIS A 134 -10.88 -13.92 0.56
C HIS A 134 -10.85 -14.43 2.01
N LEU A 135 -10.83 -13.52 2.98
CA LEU A 135 -10.84 -13.85 4.41
C LEU A 135 -12.25 -13.80 5.03
N GLY A 136 -13.28 -13.38 4.28
CA GLY A 136 -14.65 -13.23 4.77
C GLY A 136 -14.80 -12.12 5.83
N LEU A 137 -14.02 -11.05 5.72
CA LEU A 137 -13.97 -9.96 6.69
C LEU A 137 -14.72 -8.71 6.22
N PRO A 138 -15.33 -7.95 7.15
CA PRO A 138 -15.75 -6.58 6.85
C PRO A 138 -14.57 -5.71 6.42
N VAL A 139 -14.79 -4.80 5.46
CA VAL A 139 -13.79 -3.82 5.02
C VAL A 139 -14.27 -2.40 5.17
N ILE A 140 -13.43 -1.51 5.71
CA ILE A 140 -13.60 -0.06 5.65
C ILE A 140 -12.49 0.50 4.77
N SER A 141 -12.85 0.90 3.55
CA SER A 141 -11.91 1.48 2.60
C SER A 141 -11.77 2.99 2.80
N TYR A 142 -10.63 3.56 2.35
CA TYR A 142 -10.34 5.00 2.40
C TYR A 142 -10.38 5.58 3.82
N ALA A 143 -9.79 4.86 4.78
CA ALA A 143 -9.71 5.29 6.17
C ALA A 143 -8.81 6.54 6.29
N GLN A 144 -9.39 7.65 6.76
CA GLN A 144 -8.67 8.90 7.02
C GLN A 144 -8.48 9.19 8.50
N LYS A 145 -9.25 8.52 9.39
CA LYS A 145 -9.12 8.68 10.85
C LYS A 145 -9.77 7.52 11.59
N ILE A 146 -9.05 6.94 12.54
CA ILE A 146 -9.61 6.03 13.54
C ILE A 146 -10.13 6.88 14.69
N ARG A 147 -11.42 6.77 14.99
CA ARG A 147 -12.07 7.52 16.08
C ARG A 147 -12.04 6.76 17.39
N GLU A 148 -12.29 5.46 17.34
CA GLU A 148 -12.47 4.63 18.52
C GLU A 148 -12.11 3.18 18.19
N VAL A 149 -11.49 2.50 19.14
CA VAL A 149 -11.34 1.04 19.17
C VAL A 149 -11.84 0.55 20.52
N ASN A 150 -12.75 -0.41 20.50
CA ASN A 150 -13.27 -1.03 21.71
C ASN A 150 -12.95 -2.53 21.69
N GLU A 151 -11.92 -2.90 22.48
CA GLU A 151 -11.46 -4.30 22.55
C GLU A 151 -12.45 -5.20 23.27
N ALA A 152 -13.19 -4.67 24.26
CA ALA A 152 -14.15 -5.45 25.03
C ALA A 152 -15.38 -5.84 24.20
N GLU A 153 -15.89 -4.90 23.40
CA GLU A 153 -17.04 -5.10 22.52
C GLU A 153 -16.65 -5.48 21.10
N LYS A 154 -15.35 -5.61 20.83
CA LYS A 154 -14.80 -6.04 19.54
C LYS A 154 -15.28 -5.20 18.35
N TYR A 155 -15.15 -3.87 18.40
CA TYR A 155 -15.46 -3.00 17.27
C TYR A 155 -14.46 -1.87 17.08
N ILE A 156 -14.47 -1.28 15.88
CA ILE A 156 -13.73 -0.08 15.51
C ILE A 156 -14.65 0.93 14.84
N VAL A 157 -14.42 2.23 15.10
CA VAL A 157 -15.13 3.34 14.45
C VAL A 157 -14.14 4.18 13.65
N VAL A 158 -14.38 4.33 12.36
CA VAL A 158 -13.46 4.95 11.41
C VAL A 158 -14.17 6.01 10.58
N GLU A 159 -13.50 7.14 10.32
CA GLU A 159 -13.90 8.07 9.28
C GLU A 159 -13.37 7.58 7.94
N ARG A 160 -14.29 7.38 7.01
CA ARG A 160 -14.02 7.00 5.64
C ARG A 160 -14.18 8.20 4.73
N GLN A 161 -13.16 8.52 3.92
CA GLN A 161 -13.16 9.67 3.01
C GLN A 161 -14.04 9.42 1.77
N TYR A 162 -14.71 10.49 1.35
CA TYR A 162 -15.36 10.64 0.04
C TYR A 162 -14.91 11.98 -0.59
N ASP A 163 -15.33 12.28 -1.80
CA ASP A 163 -14.90 13.48 -2.52
C ASP A 163 -15.31 14.78 -1.82
N ASP A 164 -16.54 14.84 -1.29
CA ASP A 164 -17.14 16.04 -0.69
C ASP A 164 -17.48 15.90 0.80
N ARG A 165 -17.27 14.71 1.37
CA ARG A 165 -17.67 14.38 2.74
C ARG A 165 -16.87 13.21 3.29
N TYR A 166 -17.13 12.87 4.55
CA TYR A 166 -16.69 11.59 5.13
C TYR A 166 -17.89 10.87 5.76
N HIS A 167 -17.79 9.56 5.81
CA HIS A 167 -18.72 8.73 6.57
C HIS A 167 -18.05 8.19 7.82
N VAL A 168 -18.79 8.19 8.92
CA VAL A 168 -18.37 7.50 10.15
C VAL A 168 -18.95 6.10 10.12
N VAL A 169 -18.09 5.11 10.06
CA VAL A 169 -18.46 3.71 9.92
C VAL A 169 -18.00 2.94 11.16
N LYS A 170 -18.88 2.13 11.73
CA LYS A 170 -18.57 1.16 12.77
C LYS A 170 -18.48 -0.23 12.15
N ALA A 171 -17.39 -0.95 12.39
CA ALA A 171 -17.22 -2.34 11.97
C ALA A 171 -16.92 -3.24 13.17
N GLN A 172 -17.40 -4.47 13.10
CA GLN A 172 -17.05 -5.52 14.05
C GLN A 172 -15.65 -6.05 13.73
N LEU A 173 -14.84 -6.31 14.75
CA LEU A 173 -13.56 -6.99 14.65
C LEU A 173 -13.75 -8.53 14.62
N PRO A 174 -12.93 -9.28 13.85
CA PRO A 174 -11.87 -8.78 13.00
C PRO A 174 -12.38 -8.08 11.74
N CYS A 175 -11.66 -7.05 11.26
CA CYS A 175 -11.97 -6.36 10.01
C CYS A 175 -10.69 -5.90 9.29
N LEU A 176 -10.83 -5.41 8.05
CA LEU A 176 -9.76 -4.84 7.27
C LEU A 176 -9.99 -3.34 7.02
N LEU A 177 -8.94 -2.53 7.16
CA LEU A 177 -8.93 -1.12 6.77
C LEU A 177 -8.01 -0.91 5.58
N THR A 178 -8.40 -0.04 4.63
CA THR A 178 -7.47 0.50 3.65
C THR A 178 -7.15 1.96 3.99
N ALA A 179 -5.90 2.22 4.34
CA ALA A 179 -5.43 3.49 4.86
C ALA A 179 -5.13 4.50 3.74
N LEU A 180 -5.52 5.75 3.93
CA LEU A 180 -5.04 6.87 3.14
C LEU A 180 -3.74 7.42 3.74
N ALA A 181 -2.92 8.09 2.92
CA ALA A 181 -1.70 8.76 3.39
C ALA A 181 -2.00 9.82 4.46
N GLU A 182 -3.20 10.40 4.43
CA GLU A 182 -3.67 11.40 5.40
C GLU A 182 -4.09 10.80 6.75
N LEU A 183 -4.18 9.47 6.88
CA LEU A 183 -4.59 8.81 8.12
C LEU A 183 -3.66 9.16 9.27
N ASN A 184 -2.35 9.17 9.03
CA ASN A 184 -1.34 9.53 10.01
C ASN A 184 -0.06 10.03 9.35
N GLU A 185 0.64 10.94 10.01
CA GLU A 185 2.03 11.27 9.70
C GLU A 185 2.94 10.18 10.33
N PRO A 186 3.70 9.43 9.51
CA PRO A 186 4.54 8.34 10.01
C PRO A 186 5.69 8.86 10.87
N ARG A 187 5.95 8.16 11.99
CA ARG A 187 7.13 8.41 12.83
C ARG A 187 8.42 8.07 12.12
N TYR A 188 9.52 8.67 12.54
CA TYR A 188 10.86 8.30 12.08
C TYR A 188 11.35 7.02 12.78
N MET A 189 12.22 6.29 12.09
CA MET A 189 13.04 5.25 12.71
C MET A 189 13.95 5.87 13.76
N THR A 190 14.15 5.17 14.88
CA THR A 190 15.16 5.57 15.87
C THR A 190 16.49 4.83 15.61
N PRO A 191 17.65 5.40 15.97
CA PRO A 191 18.92 4.68 15.86
C PRO A 191 18.90 3.32 16.57
N GLY A 192 18.36 3.24 17.79
CA GLY A 192 18.19 1.97 18.51
C GLY A 192 17.29 1.01 17.76
N GLY A 193 16.12 1.50 17.27
CA GLY A 193 15.18 0.68 16.50
C GLY A 193 15.78 0.10 15.23
N ILE A 194 16.70 0.81 14.56
CA ILE A 194 17.43 0.28 13.39
C ILE A 194 18.31 -0.91 13.79
N PHE A 195 19.09 -0.78 14.86
CA PHE A 195 19.92 -1.89 15.35
C PHE A 195 19.07 -3.09 15.77
N ASP A 196 17.99 -2.85 16.53
CA ASP A 196 17.08 -3.88 16.99
C ASP A 196 16.38 -4.59 15.82
N ALA A 197 15.98 -3.85 14.78
CA ALA A 197 15.35 -4.41 13.58
C ALA A 197 16.28 -5.41 12.86
N TYR A 198 17.59 -5.13 12.80
CA TYR A 198 18.55 -6.05 12.18
C TYR A 198 18.92 -7.25 13.09
N ALA A 199 18.73 -7.15 14.40
CA ALA A 199 18.90 -8.26 15.34
C ALA A 199 17.72 -9.23 15.35
N LYS A 200 16.51 -8.79 14.93
CA LYS A 200 15.31 -9.62 14.87
C LYS A 200 15.32 -10.54 13.65
N GLU A 201 14.77 -11.74 13.80
CA GLU A 201 14.53 -12.66 12.70
C GLU A 201 13.31 -12.24 11.89
N ILE A 202 13.38 -12.39 10.56
CA ILE A 202 12.24 -12.23 9.65
C ILE A 202 11.78 -13.61 9.22
N THR A 203 10.48 -13.88 9.39
CA THR A 203 9.86 -15.10 8.92
C THR A 203 9.74 -15.06 7.40
N VAL A 204 10.23 -16.08 6.71
CA VAL A 204 10.17 -16.18 5.24
C VAL A 204 9.25 -17.33 4.84
N TRP A 205 8.21 -17.00 4.09
CA TRP A 205 7.23 -17.96 3.56
C TRP A 205 7.28 -18.03 2.03
N GLY A 206 7.16 -19.25 1.53
CA GLY A 206 6.99 -19.55 0.11
C GLY A 206 5.63 -20.17 -0.18
N ARG A 207 5.47 -20.72 -1.38
CA ARG A 207 4.21 -21.39 -1.80
C ARG A 207 3.71 -22.43 -0.79
N LYS A 208 4.59 -23.24 -0.24
CA LYS A 208 4.25 -24.33 0.70
C LYS A 208 3.59 -23.83 1.99
N ASP A 209 3.80 -22.57 2.34
CA ASP A 209 3.32 -21.98 3.59
C ASP A 209 1.96 -21.28 3.40
N LEU A 210 1.46 -21.18 2.16
CA LEU A 210 0.18 -20.53 1.86
C LEU A 210 -0.97 -21.50 2.08
N LYS A 211 -1.94 -21.12 2.92
CA LYS A 211 -3.15 -21.91 3.23
C LYS A 211 -4.30 -21.56 2.27
N GLU A 212 -5.07 -22.55 1.86
CA GLU A 212 -6.30 -22.41 1.09
C GLU A 212 -6.11 -21.62 -0.23
N VAL A 213 -4.98 -21.85 -0.90
CA VAL A 213 -4.68 -21.26 -2.20
C VAL A 213 -4.32 -22.36 -3.19
N GLU A 214 -4.98 -22.39 -4.33
CA GLU A 214 -4.68 -23.31 -5.40
C GLU A 214 -3.50 -22.81 -6.26
N ASP A 215 -2.66 -23.73 -6.74
CA ASP A 215 -1.51 -23.39 -7.59
C ASP A 215 -1.91 -22.69 -8.90
N SER A 216 -3.10 -23.02 -9.42
CA SER A 216 -3.69 -22.38 -10.60
C SER A 216 -3.96 -20.89 -10.43
N ASN A 217 -4.08 -20.40 -9.17
CA ASN A 217 -4.43 -19.02 -8.82
C ASN A 217 -3.19 -18.18 -8.45
N LEU A 218 -1.97 -18.69 -8.66
CA LEU A 218 -0.74 -18.03 -8.26
C LEU A 218 0.03 -17.39 -9.42
N GLY A 219 0.66 -16.26 -9.11
CA GLY A 219 1.58 -15.58 -10.01
C GLY A 219 0.96 -15.20 -11.36
N LEU A 220 1.77 -15.12 -12.39
CA LEU A 220 1.33 -14.78 -13.75
C LEU A 220 0.29 -15.76 -14.31
N LYS A 221 0.42 -17.05 -13.99
CA LYS A 221 -0.50 -18.08 -14.49
C LYS A 221 -1.89 -17.97 -13.87
N GLY A 222 -1.96 -17.59 -12.62
CA GLY A 222 -3.21 -17.40 -11.88
C GLY A 222 -3.84 -16.03 -12.07
N SER A 223 -3.19 -15.13 -12.82
CA SER A 223 -3.67 -13.77 -13.05
C SER A 223 -4.70 -13.71 -14.17
N PRO A 224 -5.97 -13.37 -13.92
CA PRO A 224 -6.96 -13.15 -14.96
C PRO A 224 -6.64 -11.95 -15.87
N THR A 225 -5.83 -11.00 -15.39
CA THR A 225 -5.41 -9.82 -16.16
C THR A 225 -4.10 -10.12 -16.89
N GLN A 226 -4.05 -9.83 -18.19
CA GLN A 226 -2.85 -9.97 -19.02
C GLN A 226 -2.49 -8.62 -19.63
N ILE A 227 -1.19 -8.26 -19.58
CA ILE A 227 -0.68 -7.05 -20.21
C ILE A 227 -0.60 -7.27 -21.72
N ALA A 228 -1.50 -6.64 -22.47
CA ALA A 228 -1.51 -6.72 -23.93
C ALA A 228 -0.37 -5.87 -24.56
N LYS A 229 -0.06 -4.72 -23.97
CA LYS A 229 0.98 -3.80 -24.45
C LYS A 229 1.48 -2.92 -23.32
N ALA A 230 2.79 -2.77 -23.22
CA ALA A 230 3.44 -1.75 -22.40
C ALA A 230 4.06 -0.69 -23.31
N SER A 231 4.00 0.58 -22.92
CA SER A 231 4.65 1.70 -23.60
C SER A 231 5.16 2.69 -22.56
N ASP A 232 6.25 3.36 -22.90
CA ASP A 232 6.76 4.43 -22.06
C ASP A 232 5.78 5.62 -22.04
N LYS A 233 5.77 6.34 -20.91
CA LYS A 233 4.96 7.53 -20.77
C LYS A 233 5.46 8.60 -21.75
N VAL A 234 4.60 9.01 -22.67
CA VAL A 234 4.91 10.10 -23.60
C VAL A 234 5.11 11.38 -22.78
N ARG A 235 6.31 11.97 -22.88
CA ARG A 235 6.59 13.25 -22.26
C ARG A 235 5.74 14.33 -22.93
N LYS A 236 4.99 15.08 -22.14
CA LYS A 236 4.33 16.29 -22.63
C LYS A 236 5.42 17.28 -23.09
N GLY A 237 5.21 17.93 -24.23
CA GLY A 237 6.07 19.01 -24.68
C GLY A 237 6.10 20.19 -23.71
N ALA A 238 6.95 21.17 -23.97
CA ALA A 238 7.14 22.33 -23.10
C ALA A 238 5.87 23.19 -22.89
N GLY A 239 4.81 22.90 -23.63
CA GLY A 239 3.59 23.70 -23.60
C GLY A 239 3.77 25.03 -24.34
N GLU A 240 2.72 25.83 -24.38
CA GLU A 240 2.72 27.17 -24.94
C GLU A 240 2.92 28.17 -23.80
N LYS A 241 3.94 29.02 -23.90
CA LYS A 241 4.14 30.16 -23.01
C LYS A 241 3.60 31.41 -23.66
N VAL A 242 2.67 32.06 -22.98
CA VAL A 242 2.06 33.29 -23.46
C VAL A 242 2.24 34.39 -22.41
N GLU A 243 2.80 35.53 -22.78
CA GLU A 243 2.96 36.70 -21.91
C GLU A 243 1.99 37.81 -22.38
N LEU A 244 0.95 38.02 -21.59
CA LEU A 244 -0.11 38.98 -21.83
C LEU A 244 -0.35 39.80 -20.56
N ASP A 245 -1.07 40.90 -20.68
CA ASP A 245 -1.58 41.59 -19.51
C ASP A 245 -2.59 40.72 -18.74
N PRO A 246 -2.92 41.06 -17.48
CA PRO A 246 -3.79 40.21 -16.64
C PRO A 246 -5.17 39.91 -17.24
N ALA A 247 -5.80 40.88 -17.90
CA ALA A 247 -7.13 40.71 -18.48
C ALA A 247 -7.07 39.79 -19.71
N ALA A 248 -6.15 40.07 -20.65
CA ALA A 248 -5.93 39.25 -21.83
C ALA A 248 -5.47 37.82 -21.46
N SER A 249 -4.71 37.62 -20.37
CA SER A 249 -4.32 36.31 -19.86
C SER A 249 -5.54 35.53 -19.39
N ALA A 250 -6.47 36.15 -18.69
CA ALA A 250 -7.70 35.53 -18.24
C ALA A 250 -8.56 35.06 -19.42
N ASP A 251 -8.76 35.93 -20.39
CA ASP A 251 -9.54 35.62 -21.61
C ASP A 251 -8.90 34.49 -22.40
N TYR A 252 -7.55 34.51 -22.54
CA TYR A 252 -6.81 33.44 -23.20
C TYR A 252 -7.00 32.08 -22.51
N ILE A 253 -6.89 32.05 -21.17
CA ILE A 253 -7.09 30.78 -20.38
C ILE A 253 -8.52 30.30 -20.55
N VAL A 254 -9.53 31.16 -20.38
CA VAL A 254 -10.93 30.85 -20.58
C VAL A 254 -11.19 30.29 -21.99
N GLY A 255 -10.65 30.95 -23.02
CA GLY A 255 -10.76 30.46 -24.39
C GLY A 255 -10.16 29.05 -24.57
N LYS A 256 -8.96 28.81 -24.01
CA LYS A 256 -8.32 27.46 -24.05
C LYS A 256 -9.09 26.38 -23.30
N LEU A 257 -9.74 26.70 -22.19
CA LEU A 257 -10.59 25.78 -21.46
C LEU A 257 -11.89 25.46 -22.25
N ALA A 258 -12.48 26.48 -22.89
CA ALA A 258 -13.66 26.29 -23.73
C ALA A 258 -13.36 25.44 -24.98
N GLU A 259 -12.22 25.69 -25.66
CA GLU A 259 -11.75 24.89 -26.80
C GLU A 259 -11.63 23.38 -26.43
N LYS A 260 -11.32 23.09 -25.18
CA LYS A 260 -11.17 21.72 -24.66
C LYS A 260 -12.45 21.17 -24.03
N HIS A 261 -13.54 21.86 -24.10
CA HIS A 261 -14.83 21.49 -23.47
C HIS A 261 -14.72 21.20 -21.97
N ILE A 262 -13.86 21.93 -21.27
CA ILE A 262 -13.69 21.83 -19.80
C ILE A 262 -14.70 22.74 -19.10
N ILE A 263 -15.03 23.87 -19.73
CA ILE A 263 -16.05 24.85 -19.32
C ILE A 263 -16.95 25.17 -20.49
#